data_bdde0192a55433b91da1ffe25b99a4f7
#
_entry.id   bdde0192a55433b91da1ffe25b99a4f7
#
_cell.length_a   1.000
_cell.length_b   1.000
_cell.length_c   1.000
_cell.angle_alpha   90.00
_cell.angle_beta   90.00
_cell.angle_gamma   90.00
#
_symmetry.space_group_name_H-M   'P 1'
#
loop_
_entity.id
_entity.type
_entity.pdbx_description
1 polymer ?
#
loop_
_entity_poly.entity_id
_entity_poly.type
_entity_poly.pdbx_seq_one_letter_code
_entity_poly.pdbx_strand_id
1 'polypeptide(L)'
;MFLGSNLVKAVTSWNIRYTYIRATRLPVSFHSQRSLSFLRNHLTRPPPPPPPPAMAEITHPTIKDGWFREISDMWPGQAMTLKVNQIIHHEKSKYQDVLIFESSDYGMVLVLDNVIQCTERDEFSYQEMICHLGMFAHPNPKKVLVIGGGDGGVLREIVKHESVEEAVLCDIDEAVIRLSKKYLPGMSVGFQHPNVKVHVGDGFKFLEDYKDSFDVIITDSSDPEGPAESLFQKPYFELLHGALREGGIITTQGSENPWLHMKMIVDLKKSVKSVFPVAEYGWTTIPTYPAGQIGFMVCCKDASRDVRKPLRKLSEEQEDKLFKYYSSKVHEAAFVLPKFAEKALR
;
A
#
# COMPACT_ATOMS: atom_id res chain seq x y z
N MET A 1 56.58 -4.30 -29.83
CA MET A 1 56.50 -5.76 -29.66
C MET A 1 55.13 -6.06 -29.08
N PHE A 2 54.22 -6.34 -29.88
CA PHE A 2 53.48 -7.53 -30.31
C PHE A 2 53.21 -8.53 -29.20
N LEU A 3 51.92 -8.76 -28.96
CA LEU A 3 51.06 -9.94 -28.90
C LEU A 3 49.95 -9.62 -27.87
N GLY A 4 48.67 -9.53 -28.11
CA GLY A 4 47.81 -10.24 -29.04
C GLY A 4 47.29 -11.55 -28.46
N SER A 5 46.09 -11.55 -27.84
CA SER A 5 45.26 -12.76 -27.94
C SER A 5 43.79 -12.43 -27.53
N ASN A 6 42.95 -12.70 -28.50
CA ASN A 6 41.50 -12.77 -28.47
C ASN A 6 40.97 -13.79 -27.46
N LEU A 7 39.84 -13.51 -26.83
CA LEU A 7 38.87 -14.55 -26.49
C LEU A 7 37.45 -14.08 -26.80
N VAL A 8 36.85 -14.82 -27.70
CA VAL A 8 35.54 -14.63 -28.31
C VAL A 8 34.50 -15.48 -27.56
N LYS A 9 33.34 -14.87 -27.33
CA LYS A 9 31.97 -15.41 -27.27
C LYS A 9 31.67 -16.74 -26.54
N ALA A 10 30.73 -16.66 -25.65
CA ALA A 10 29.64 -17.65 -25.57
C ALA A 10 28.35 -16.95 -25.07
N VAL A 11 27.49 -16.67 -26.04
CA VAL A 11 26.08 -16.36 -25.80
C VAL A 11 25.34 -17.69 -25.88
N THR A 12 24.85 -18.19 -24.75
CA THR A 12 23.92 -19.33 -24.74
C THR A 12 22.49 -18.81 -24.62
N SER A 13 21.79 -18.87 -25.73
CA SER A 13 20.36 -18.67 -25.85
C SER A 13 19.60 -19.84 -25.19
N TRP A 14 18.75 -19.53 -24.21
CA TRP A 14 17.78 -20.49 -23.68
C TRP A 14 16.48 -20.38 -24.49
N ASN A 15 16.28 -21.37 -25.40
CA ASN A 15 14.98 -21.57 -26.05
C ASN A 15 14.13 -22.50 -25.18
N ILE A 16 13.12 -21.94 -24.53
CA ILE A 16 12.06 -22.72 -23.88
C ILE A 16 11.01 -23.04 -24.95
N ARG A 17 10.94 -24.31 -25.38
CA ARG A 17 9.88 -24.82 -26.24
C ARG A 17 8.68 -25.20 -25.38
N TYR A 18 7.57 -24.52 -25.58
CA TYR A 18 6.27 -24.99 -25.10
C TYR A 18 5.78 -26.15 -25.98
N THR A 19 5.62 -27.33 -25.37
CA THR A 19 5.05 -28.50 -26.04
C THR A 19 3.52 -28.48 -25.80
N TYR A 20 2.76 -28.20 -26.84
CA TYR A 20 1.32 -28.39 -26.84
C TYR A 20 0.96 -29.88 -26.92
N ILE A 21 0.33 -30.43 -25.90
CA ILE A 21 -0.25 -31.77 -25.92
C ILE A 21 -1.63 -31.65 -26.57
N ARG A 22 -1.75 -32.16 -27.79
CA ARG A 22 -3.03 -32.33 -28.48
C ARG A 22 -3.70 -33.59 -27.93
N ALA A 23 -4.85 -33.43 -27.27
CA ALA A 23 -5.73 -34.54 -26.94
C ALA A 23 -6.48 -35.01 -28.19
N THR A 24 -6.20 -36.23 -28.65
CA THR A 24 -6.91 -36.91 -29.73
C THR A 24 -8.22 -37.49 -29.19
N ARG A 25 -9.34 -37.07 -29.77
CA ARG A 25 -10.64 -37.71 -29.56
C ARG A 25 -10.74 -39.01 -30.39
N LEU A 26 -11.04 -40.09 -29.71
CA LEU A 26 -11.47 -41.35 -30.36
C LEU A 26 -12.97 -41.29 -30.62
N PRO A 27 -13.46 -41.83 -31.76
CA PRO A 27 -14.87 -41.90 -32.07
C PRO A 27 -15.48 -43.16 -31.46
N VAL A 28 -16.56 -42.99 -30.70
CA VAL A 28 -17.40 -44.08 -30.24
C VAL A 28 -18.63 -44.14 -31.16
N SER A 29 -18.71 -45.23 -31.93
CA SER A 29 -19.90 -45.57 -32.73
C SER A 29 -20.90 -46.34 -31.87
N PHE A 30 -22.12 -45.86 -31.78
CA PHE A 30 -23.26 -46.66 -31.30
C PHE A 30 -24.35 -46.73 -32.35
N HIS A 31 -24.51 -47.93 -32.90
CA HIS A 31 -25.71 -48.36 -33.58
C HIS A 31 -26.65 -48.99 -32.54
N SER A 32 -27.86 -48.49 -32.44
CA SER A 32 -29.04 -49.33 -32.18
C SER A 32 -30.31 -48.49 -32.34
N GLN A 33 -31.03 -48.78 -33.44
CA GLN A 33 -32.42 -48.37 -33.60
C GLN A 33 -33.30 -49.28 -32.75
N ARG A 34 -34.12 -48.68 -31.89
CA ARG A 34 -35.43 -49.27 -31.50
C ARG A 34 -36.46 -48.16 -31.36
N SER A 35 -37.45 -48.24 -32.25
CA SER A 35 -38.66 -47.46 -32.24
C SER A 35 -39.46 -47.73 -30.96
N LEU A 36 -39.85 -46.70 -30.26
CA LEU A 36 -40.99 -46.71 -29.33
C LEU A 36 -41.72 -45.39 -29.47
N SER A 37 -42.88 -45.50 -30.12
CA SER A 37 -43.94 -44.48 -30.19
C SER A 37 -44.57 -44.36 -28.80
N PHE A 38 -44.37 -43.21 -28.13
CA PHE A 38 -45.12 -42.83 -26.93
C PHE A 38 -45.75 -41.45 -27.11
N LEU A 39 -47.00 -41.39 -26.78
CA LEU A 39 -47.90 -40.26 -26.81
C LEU A 39 -47.29 -38.96 -26.32
N ARG A 40 -47.28 -37.92 -27.15
CA ARG A 40 -46.99 -36.54 -26.78
C ARG A 40 -48.18 -35.96 -26.00
N ASN A 41 -48.12 -35.96 -24.69
CA ASN A 41 -48.88 -35.02 -23.89
C ASN A 41 -48.21 -33.64 -23.97
N HIS A 42 -48.88 -32.69 -24.59
CA HIS A 42 -48.49 -31.28 -24.62
C HIS A 42 -48.68 -30.68 -23.21
N LEU A 43 -47.74 -30.88 -22.32
CA LEU A 43 -47.55 -30.02 -21.16
C LEU A 43 -46.73 -28.81 -21.62
N THR A 44 -47.40 -27.69 -21.85
CA THR A 44 -46.76 -26.41 -22.07
C THR A 44 -45.92 -26.07 -20.81
N ARG A 45 -44.61 -26.11 -20.92
CA ARG A 45 -43.73 -25.55 -19.85
C ARG A 45 -44.10 -24.09 -19.65
N PRO A 46 -44.27 -23.63 -18.41
CA PRO A 46 -44.39 -22.20 -18.13
C PRO A 46 -43.18 -21.47 -18.70
N PRO A 47 -43.33 -20.25 -19.22
CA PRO A 47 -42.23 -19.47 -19.71
C PRO A 47 -41.18 -19.32 -18.57
N PRO A 48 -39.86 -19.29 -18.88
CA PRO A 48 -38.86 -19.04 -17.89
C PRO A 48 -39.12 -17.68 -17.25
N PRO A 49 -38.85 -17.54 -15.93
CA PRO A 49 -38.97 -16.24 -15.26
C PRO A 49 -38.13 -15.21 -16.01
N PRO A 50 -38.56 -13.94 -16.07
CA PRO A 50 -37.78 -12.87 -16.67
C PRO A 50 -36.41 -12.83 -16.02
N PRO A 51 -35.35 -12.54 -16.79
CA PRO A 51 -34.02 -12.35 -16.19
C PRO A 51 -34.10 -11.27 -15.12
N PRO A 52 -33.35 -11.40 -14.01
CA PRO A 52 -33.27 -10.33 -13.01
C PRO A 52 -32.92 -9.02 -13.71
N PRO A 53 -33.45 -7.88 -13.24
CA PRO A 53 -33.12 -6.59 -13.81
C PRO A 53 -31.59 -6.47 -13.82
N ALA A 54 -31.03 -6.12 -14.97
CA ALA A 54 -29.60 -5.85 -15.08
C ALA A 54 -29.26 -4.79 -14.02
N MET A 55 -28.37 -5.10 -13.08
CA MET A 55 -27.84 -4.10 -12.17
C MET A 55 -27.23 -2.99 -13.02
N ALA A 56 -27.57 -1.74 -12.71
CA ALA A 56 -26.99 -0.60 -13.41
C ALA A 56 -25.46 -0.77 -13.40
N GLU A 57 -24.84 -0.72 -14.57
CA GLU A 57 -23.41 -0.81 -14.70
C GLU A 57 -22.79 0.39 -13.96
N ILE A 58 -21.99 0.13 -12.94
CA ILE A 58 -21.28 1.17 -12.20
C ILE A 58 -20.23 1.74 -13.15
N THR A 59 -20.26 3.06 -13.37
CA THR A 59 -19.28 3.77 -14.20
C THR A 59 -18.51 4.76 -13.37
N HIS A 60 -17.27 5.06 -13.78
CA HIS A 60 -16.45 6.08 -13.15
C HIS A 60 -15.73 6.93 -14.20
N PRO A 61 -15.60 8.27 -14.05
CA PRO A 61 -15.04 9.14 -15.07
C PRO A 61 -13.57 8.88 -15.39
N THR A 62 -12.80 8.32 -14.45
CA THR A 62 -11.39 7.95 -14.66
C THR A 62 -11.21 6.66 -15.47
N ILE A 63 -12.29 5.88 -15.66
CA ILE A 63 -12.22 4.62 -16.42
C ILE A 63 -12.71 4.87 -17.85
N LYS A 64 -11.78 4.74 -18.82
CA LYS A 64 -12.06 4.91 -20.24
C LYS A 64 -11.46 3.73 -21.02
N ASP A 65 -12.24 3.16 -21.94
CA ASP A 65 -11.82 2.03 -22.78
C ASP A 65 -11.36 0.82 -21.97
N GLY A 66 -11.90 0.63 -20.75
CA GLY A 66 -11.53 -0.42 -19.81
C GLY A 66 -10.20 -0.19 -19.11
N TRP A 67 -9.69 1.03 -19.06
CA TRP A 67 -8.49 1.42 -18.32
C TRP A 67 -8.81 2.52 -17.32
N PHE A 68 -8.46 2.29 -16.07
CA PHE A 68 -8.35 3.35 -15.07
C PHE A 68 -7.15 4.23 -15.40
N ARG A 69 -7.33 5.53 -15.24
CA ARG A 69 -6.31 6.54 -15.54
C ARG A 69 -6.18 7.49 -14.37
N GLU A 70 -5.07 7.35 -13.65
CA GLU A 70 -4.67 8.30 -12.62
C GLU A 70 -3.93 9.45 -13.28
N ILE A 71 -4.54 10.62 -13.25
CA ILE A 71 -3.99 11.88 -13.76
C ILE A 71 -4.12 12.90 -12.63
N SER A 72 -3.01 13.49 -12.22
CA SER A 72 -2.96 14.48 -11.16
C SER A 72 -2.07 15.66 -11.54
N ASP A 73 -2.42 16.84 -11.04
CA ASP A 73 -1.59 18.05 -11.15
C ASP A 73 -0.29 17.94 -10.31
N MET A 74 -0.24 17.03 -9.35
CA MET A 74 0.97 16.76 -8.57
C MET A 74 2.09 16.11 -9.39
N TRP A 75 1.75 15.37 -10.47
CA TRP A 75 2.74 14.78 -11.39
C TRP A 75 2.38 15.06 -12.86
N PRO A 76 2.46 16.32 -13.28
CA PRO A 76 2.04 16.74 -14.60
C PRO A 76 2.85 16.05 -15.70
N GLY A 77 2.17 15.69 -16.79
CA GLY A 77 2.80 15.08 -17.95
C GLY A 77 3.04 13.57 -17.88
N GLN A 78 2.61 12.92 -16.81
CA GLN A 78 2.60 11.47 -16.69
C GLN A 78 1.27 10.96 -16.11
N ALA A 79 1.00 9.67 -16.25
CA ALA A 79 -0.18 9.03 -15.69
C ALA A 79 0.12 7.57 -15.36
N MET A 80 -0.49 7.06 -14.27
CA MET A 80 -0.58 5.63 -14.03
C MET A 80 -1.86 5.09 -14.65
N THR A 81 -1.81 3.92 -15.27
CA THR A 81 -2.98 3.28 -15.85
C THR A 81 -3.00 1.79 -15.49
N LEU A 82 -4.18 1.30 -15.09
CA LEU A 82 -4.41 -0.12 -14.81
C LEU A 82 -5.59 -0.61 -15.63
N LYS A 83 -5.47 -1.83 -16.19
CA LYS A 83 -6.57 -2.49 -16.89
C LYS A 83 -7.62 -2.91 -15.88
N VAL A 84 -8.89 -2.53 -16.11
CA VAL A 84 -10.03 -2.83 -15.24
C VAL A 84 -10.80 -4.04 -15.76
N ASN A 85 -11.04 -5.02 -14.89
CA ASN A 85 -11.96 -6.11 -15.14
C ASN A 85 -13.39 -5.71 -14.77
N GLN A 86 -13.55 -5.16 -13.56
CA GLN A 86 -14.86 -4.80 -13.04
C GLN A 86 -14.74 -3.68 -12.00
N ILE A 87 -15.68 -2.74 -12.01
CA ILE A 87 -15.88 -1.82 -10.87
C ILE A 87 -16.68 -2.58 -9.81
N ILE A 88 -16.09 -2.68 -8.61
CA ILE A 88 -16.68 -3.42 -7.49
C ILE A 88 -17.55 -2.51 -6.63
N HIS A 89 -17.07 -1.29 -6.38
CA HIS A 89 -17.78 -0.32 -5.54
C HIS A 89 -17.38 1.10 -5.90
N HIS A 90 -18.35 2.02 -5.82
CA HIS A 90 -18.12 3.45 -5.94
C HIS A 90 -19.10 4.19 -5.03
N GLU A 91 -18.59 5.04 -4.17
CA GLU A 91 -19.40 5.95 -3.36
C GLU A 91 -18.63 7.24 -3.07
N LYS A 92 -19.36 8.32 -2.81
CA LYS A 92 -18.79 9.53 -2.24
C LYS A 92 -19.00 9.50 -0.74
N SER A 93 -17.88 9.41 0.01
CA SER A 93 -17.91 9.50 1.46
C SER A 93 -18.17 10.94 1.92
N LYS A 94 -18.10 11.18 3.22
CA LYS A 94 -18.16 12.56 3.77
C LYS A 94 -16.95 13.40 3.34
N TYR A 95 -15.82 12.77 3.00
CA TYR A 95 -14.54 13.44 2.82
C TYR A 95 -14.01 13.35 1.38
N GLN A 96 -14.29 12.25 0.67
CA GLN A 96 -13.64 11.94 -0.59
C GLN A 96 -14.45 11.00 -1.48
N ASP A 97 -14.10 10.92 -2.74
CA ASP A 97 -14.60 9.92 -3.68
C ASP A 97 -13.87 8.59 -3.46
N VAL A 98 -14.61 7.50 -3.24
CA VAL A 98 -14.05 6.17 -2.96
C VAL A 98 -14.44 5.21 -4.06
N LEU A 99 -13.46 4.75 -4.84
CA LEU A 99 -13.64 3.76 -5.88
C LEU A 99 -12.85 2.48 -5.54
N ILE A 100 -13.51 1.33 -5.70
CA ILE A 100 -12.86 0.02 -5.64
C ILE A 100 -13.14 -0.71 -6.95
N PHE A 101 -12.08 -1.17 -7.61
CA PHE A 101 -12.19 -1.98 -8.80
C PHE A 101 -11.25 -3.18 -8.76
N GLU A 102 -11.64 -4.23 -9.47
CA GLU A 102 -10.76 -5.36 -9.76
C GLU A 102 -9.96 -5.06 -11.02
N SER A 103 -8.64 -5.10 -10.91
CA SER A 103 -7.75 -4.97 -12.06
C SER A 103 -7.45 -6.32 -12.69
N SER A 104 -6.93 -6.33 -13.93
CA SER A 104 -6.55 -7.58 -14.60
C SER A 104 -5.37 -8.29 -13.95
N ASP A 105 -4.42 -7.53 -13.34
CA ASP A 105 -3.13 -8.08 -12.91
C ASP A 105 -2.68 -7.63 -11.51
N TYR A 106 -3.36 -6.64 -10.90
CA TYR A 106 -3.00 -6.07 -9.60
C TYR A 106 -3.97 -6.45 -8.48
N GLY A 107 -4.99 -7.29 -8.76
CA GLY A 107 -6.05 -7.63 -7.82
C GLY A 107 -6.98 -6.45 -7.55
N MET A 108 -7.50 -6.37 -6.34
CA MET A 108 -8.32 -5.24 -5.90
C MET A 108 -7.50 -3.97 -5.75
N VAL A 109 -8.07 -2.87 -6.20
CA VAL A 109 -7.46 -1.53 -6.17
C VAL A 109 -8.38 -0.60 -5.41
N LEU A 110 -7.85 0.09 -4.40
CA LEU A 110 -8.50 1.19 -3.70
C LEU A 110 -8.03 2.52 -4.31
N VAL A 111 -8.97 3.36 -4.67
CA VAL A 111 -8.73 4.70 -5.21
C VAL A 111 -9.49 5.70 -4.37
N LEU A 112 -8.82 6.77 -3.96
CA LEU A 112 -9.40 7.91 -3.26
C LEU A 112 -9.15 9.18 -4.08
N ASP A 113 -10.21 9.96 -4.35
CA ASP A 113 -10.15 11.19 -5.15
C ASP A 113 -9.35 11.02 -6.46
N ASN A 114 -9.57 9.90 -7.17
CA ASN A 114 -8.92 9.50 -8.43
C ASN A 114 -7.45 9.07 -8.32
N VAL A 115 -6.88 8.95 -7.12
CA VAL A 115 -5.49 8.51 -6.87
C VAL A 115 -5.48 7.10 -6.29
N ILE A 116 -4.64 6.21 -6.85
CA ILE A 116 -4.44 4.85 -6.33
C ILE A 116 -3.81 4.93 -4.96
N GLN A 117 -4.50 4.36 -3.97
CA GLN A 117 -3.97 4.26 -2.60
C GLN A 117 -3.25 2.94 -2.36
N CYS A 118 -3.81 1.84 -2.83
CA CYS A 118 -3.17 0.53 -2.73
C CYS A 118 -3.73 -0.47 -3.75
N THR A 119 -2.94 -1.49 -4.04
CA THR A 119 -3.35 -2.68 -4.79
C THR A 119 -2.93 -3.93 -4.03
N GLU A 120 -3.67 -5.04 -4.16
CA GLU A 120 -3.31 -6.30 -3.50
C GLU A 120 -1.93 -6.84 -3.92
N ARG A 121 -1.46 -6.46 -5.11
CA ARG A 121 -0.21 -6.98 -5.65
C ARG A 121 1.03 -6.39 -5.02
N ASP A 122 1.05 -5.09 -4.72
CA ASP A 122 2.27 -4.37 -4.33
C ASP A 122 2.18 -3.61 -2.99
N GLU A 123 1.02 -3.60 -2.33
CA GLU A 123 0.79 -2.87 -1.08
C GLU A 123 1.82 -3.20 0.01
N PHE A 124 2.28 -4.45 0.03
CA PHE A 124 3.18 -4.92 1.09
C PHE A 124 4.51 -4.16 1.13
N SER A 125 4.99 -3.65 -0.01
CA SER A 125 6.24 -2.88 -0.04
C SER A 125 6.10 -1.55 0.69
N TYR A 126 4.96 -0.89 0.56
CA TYR A 126 4.63 0.34 1.28
C TYR A 126 4.34 0.06 2.76
N GLN A 127 3.40 -0.85 3.04
CA GLN A 127 2.91 -1.13 4.38
C GLN A 127 4.03 -1.62 5.31
N GLU A 128 4.88 -2.52 4.81
CA GLU A 128 6.01 -3.00 5.56
C GLU A 128 7.05 -1.89 5.81
N MET A 129 7.36 -1.05 4.82
CA MET A 129 8.41 -0.05 4.99
C MET A 129 7.96 1.11 5.87
N ILE A 130 6.75 1.66 5.70
CA ILE A 130 6.26 2.74 6.56
C ILE A 130 6.16 2.30 8.03
N CYS A 131 5.79 1.04 8.27
CA CYS A 131 5.69 0.46 9.59
C CYS A 131 7.09 0.17 10.17
N HIS A 132 7.85 -0.67 9.49
CA HIS A 132 9.02 -1.30 10.10
C HIS A 132 10.24 -0.40 10.20
N LEU A 133 10.36 0.67 9.41
CA LEU A 133 11.43 1.66 9.58
C LEU A 133 11.39 2.27 11.00
N GLY A 134 10.22 2.72 11.47
CA GLY A 134 10.06 3.26 12.81
C GLY A 134 10.08 2.17 13.89
N MET A 135 9.35 1.08 13.65
CA MET A 135 9.20 0.01 14.64
C MET A 135 10.53 -0.67 14.99
N PHE A 136 11.39 -0.98 14.02
CA PHE A 136 12.69 -1.61 14.29
C PHE A 136 13.77 -0.63 14.78
N ALA A 137 13.62 0.67 14.51
CA ALA A 137 14.49 1.69 15.07
C ALA A 137 14.20 1.99 16.55
N HIS A 138 13.03 1.57 17.08
CA HIS A 138 12.67 1.69 18.49
C HIS A 138 13.08 0.43 19.29
N PRO A 139 13.64 0.57 20.52
CA PRO A 139 14.13 -0.59 21.29
C PRO A 139 13.02 -1.56 21.72
N ASN A 140 11.83 -1.05 22.08
CA ASN A 140 10.73 -1.87 22.59
C ASN A 140 9.40 -1.12 22.44
N PRO A 141 8.82 -1.04 21.22
CA PRO A 141 7.56 -0.34 21.00
C PRO A 141 6.40 -1.14 21.61
N LYS A 142 5.68 -0.53 22.57
CA LYS A 142 4.54 -1.12 23.28
C LYS A 142 3.22 -0.49 22.85
N LYS A 143 3.19 0.83 22.72
CA LYS A 143 2.00 1.57 22.34
C LYS A 143 2.26 2.35 21.04
N VAL A 144 1.50 2.00 20.02
CA VAL A 144 1.67 2.50 18.65
C VAL A 144 0.40 3.22 18.20
N LEU A 145 0.55 4.36 17.55
CA LEU A 145 -0.54 5.10 16.94
C LEU A 145 -0.35 5.12 15.41
N VAL A 146 -1.45 4.92 14.68
CA VAL A 146 -1.54 5.17 13.24
C VAL A 146 -2.53 6.30 13.02
N ILE A 147 -2.12 7.34 12.32
CA ILE A 147 -3.01 8.41 11.83
C ILE A 147 -3.23 8.15 10.34
N GLY A 148 -4.50 7.98 9.95
CA GLY A 148 -4.88 7.45 8.65
C GLY A 148 -4.78 5.92 8.62
N GLY A 149 -4.43 5.34 7.48
CA GLY A 149 -4.23 3.90 7.34
C GLY A 149 -5.52 3.08 7.38
N GLY A 150 -6.63 3.67 6.95
CA GLY A 150 -7.96 3.05 6.98
C GLY A 150 -8.09 1.76 6.18
N ASP A 151 -7.09 1.38 5.37
CA ASP A 151 -7.03 0.08 4.70
C ASP A 151 -6.65 -1.07 5.66
N GLY A 152 -5.99 -0.75 6.78
CA GLY A 152 -5.60 -1.71 7.82
C GLY A 152 -4.26 -2.41 7.57
N GLY A 153 -3.55 -2.11 6.48
CA GLY A 153 -2.28 -2.74 6.15
C GLY A 153 -1.19 -2.42 7.16
N VAL A 154 -1.06 -1.16 7.58
CA VAL A 154 -0.12 -0.76 8.65
C VAL A 154 -0.44 -1.46 9.97
N LEU A 155 -1.72 -1.59 10.33
CA LEU A 155 -2.10 -2.36 11.55
C LEU A 155 -1.69 -3.82 11.45
N ARG A 156 -1.84 -4.45 10.28
CA ARG A 156 -1.38 -5.82 10.03
C ARG A 156 0.10 -5.96 10.29
N GLU A 157 0.90 -4.98 9.90
CA GLU A 157 2.34 -5.00 10.12
C GLU A 157 2.71 -4.74 11.59
N ILE A 158 2.05 -3.80 12.26
CA ILE A 158 2.31 -3.47 13.67
C ILE A 158 2.11 -4.69 14.56
N VAL A 159 1.03 -5.45 14.37
CA VAL A 159 0.70 -6.59 15.24
C VAL A 159 1.62 -7.81 15.06
N LYS A 160 2.52 -7.79 14.07
CA LYS A 160 3.62 -8.76 13.97
C LYS A 160 4.69 -8.58 15.03
N HIS A 161 4.75 -7.41 15.70
CA HIS A 161 5.69 -7.14 16.79
C HIS A 161 5.11 -7.58 18.12
N GLU A 162 5.64 -8.66 18.69
CA GLU A 162 5.19 -9.23 19.97
C GLU A 162 5.28 -8.23 21.15
N SER A 163 6.10 -7.19 21.04
CA SER A 163 6.21 -6.14 22.05
C SER A 163 4.99 -5.23 22.12
N VAL A 164 4.13 -5.22 21.10
CA VAL A 164 3.00 -4.29 21.02
C VAL A 164 1.87 -4.72 21.92
N GLU A 165 1.60 -3.92 22.94
CA GLU A 165 0.52 -4.10 23.88
C GLU A 165 -0.78 -3.39 23.43
N GLU A 166 -0.64 -2.27 22.71
CA GLU A 166 -1.76 -1.51 22.16
C GLU A 166 -1.37 -0.85 20.83
N ALA A 167 -2.20 -1.04 19.80
CA ALA A 167 -2.15 -0.33 18.54
C ALA A 167 -3.47 0.44 18.35
N VAL A 168 -3.38 1.76 18.19
CA VAL A 168 -4.52 2.63 17.96
C VAL A 168 -4.46 3.14 16.52
N LEU A 169 -5.57 3.03 15.79
CA LEU A 169 -5.73 3.69 14.51
C LEU A 169 -6.72 4.84 14.68
N CYS A 170 -6.36 6.01 14.15
CA CYS A 170 -7.24 7.16 14.04
C CYS A 170 -7.36 7.57 12.58
N ASP A 171 -8.50 7.27 11.96
CA ASP A 171 -8.81 7.64 10.58
C ASP A 171 -10.08 8.49 10.53
N ILE A 172 -10.06 9.53 9.70
CA ILE A 172 -11.19 10.45 9.59
C ILE A 172 -12.37 9.85 8.83
N ASP A 173 -12.11 8.89 7.93
CA ASP A 173 -13.09 8.36 6.99
C ASP A 173 -13.52 6.92 7.33
N GLU A 174 -14.65 6.80 8.00
CA GLU A 174 -15.27 5.50 8.31
C GLU A 174 -15.53 4.66 7.05
N ALA A 175 -15.85 5.31 5.91
CA ALA A 175 -16.14 4.60 4.67
C ALA A 175 -14.92 3.81 4.17
N VAL A 176 -13.71 4.37 4.25
CA VAL A 176 -12.48 3.67 3.88
C VAL A 176 -12.29 2.41 4.73
N ILE A 177 -12.43 2.53 6.07
CA ILE A 177 -12.29 1.39 7.00
C ILE A 177 -13.33 0.30 6.68
N ARG A 178 -14.59 0.69 6.50
CA ARG A 178 -15.69 -0.25 6.22
C ARG A 178 -15.51 -0.97 4.90
N LEU A 179 -15.13 -0.25 3.86
CA LEU A 179 -14.93 -0.80 2.53
C LEU A 179 -13.68 -1.68 2.45
N SER A 180 -12.62 -1.29 3.14
CA SER A 180 -11.40 -2.10 3.23
C SER A 180 -11.65 -3.43 3.95
N LYS A 181 -12.40 -3.43 5.04
CA LYS A 181 -12.85 -4.66 5.72
C LYS A 181 -13.65 -5.58 4.81
N LYS A 182 -14.40 -5.02 3.86
CA LYS A 182 -15.24 -5.79 2.94
C LYS A 182 -14.49 -6.30 1.71
N TYR A 183 -13.61 -5.49 1.14
CA TYR A 183 -13.04 -5.75 -0.19
C TYR A 183 -11.53 -5.99 -0.20
N LEU A 184 -10.81 -5.65 0.88
CA LEU A 184 -9.36 -5.80 1.02
C LEU A 184 -9.01 -6.65 2.25
N PRO A 185 -9.49 -7.91 2.35
CA PRO A 185 -9.36 -8.71 3.55
C PRO A 185 -7.89 -9.01 3.92
N GLY A 186 -6.99 -9.06 2.93
CA GLY A 186 -5.56 -9.30 3.16
C GLY A 186 -4.86 -8.17 3.93
N MET A 187 -5.31 -6.92 3.78
CA MET A 187 -4.82 -5.76 4.53
C MET A 187 -5.61 -5.59 5.83
N SER A 188 -6.92 -5.61 5.76
CA SER A 188 -7.82 -5.31 6.87
C SER A 188 -7.83 -6.38 7.99
N VAL A 189 -7.15 -7.50 7.84
CA VAL A 189 -7.01 -8.53 8.90
C VAL A 189 -6.44 -7.95 10.20
N GLY A 190 -5.62 -6.90 10.12
CA GLY A 190 -5.07 -6.20 11.30
C GLY A 190 -6.14 -5.66 12.25
N PHE A 191 -7.31 -5.25 11.74
CA PHE A 191 -8.42 -4.77 12.57
C PHE A 191 -9.00 -5.83 13.53
N GLN A 192 -8.76 -7.10 13.30
CA GLN A 192 -9.30 -8.20 14.10
C GLN A 192 -8.43 -8.54 15.32
N HIS A 193 -7.22 -7.97 15.38
CA HIS A 193 -6.29 -8.29 16.47
C HIS A 193 -6.76 -7.67 17.81
N PRO A 194 -6.70 -8.41 18.92
CA PRO A 194 -7.25 -7.96 20.23
C PRO A 194 -6.59 -6.70 20.79
N ASN A 195 -5.34 -6.42 20.41
CA ASN A 195 -4.59 -5.23 20.85
C ASN A 195 -4.92 -3.98 20.01
N VAL A 196 -5.78 -4.10 18.98
CA VAL A 196 -6.11 -2.99 18.08
C VAL A 196 -7.36 -2.26 18.56
N LYS A 197 -7.26 -0.93 18.56
CA LYS A 197 -8.39 -0.01 18.80
C LYS A 197 -8.53 0.92 17.61
N VAL A 198 -9.77 1.17 17.21
CA VAL A 198 -10.08 2.07 16.10
C VAL A 198 -10.84 3.28 16.62
N HIS A 199 -10.36 4.45 16.27
CA HIS A 199 -11.03 5.74 16.50
C HIS A 199 -11.35 6.36 15.14
N VAL A 200 -12.62 6.66 14.88
CA VAL A 200 -13.03 7.38 13.68
C VAL A 200 -13.08 8.87 14.02
N GLY A 201 -12.17 9.65 13.46
CA GLY A 201 -12.09 11.07 13.75
C GLY A 201 -10.86 11.75 13.16
N ASP A 202 -10.80 13.05 13.36
CA ASP A 202 -9.70 13.92 12.93
C ASP A 202 -8.45 13.63 13.78
N GLY A 203 -7.36 13.19 13.10
CA GLY A 203 -6.11 12.85 13.75
C GLY A 203 -5.42 14.01 14.46
N PHE A 204 -5.59 15.23 13.96
CA PHE A 204 -5.05 16.43 14.60
C PHE A 204 -5.70 16.66 15.97
N LYS A 205 -7.05 16.61 16.01
CA LYS A 205 -7.81 16.75 17.27
C LYS A 205 -7.54 15.58 18.22
N PHE A 206 -7.42 14.38 17.68
CA PHE A 206 -7.10 13.20 18.47
C PHE A 206 -5.79 13.36 19.23
N LEU A 207 -4.75 13.90 18.57
CA LEU A 207 -3.43 14.10 19.18
C LEU A 207 -3.41 15.15 20.30
N GLU A 208 -4.34 16.13 20.30
CA GLU A 208 -4.42 17.16 21.36
C GLU A 208 -4.68 16.56 22.75
N ASP A 209 -5.34 15.39 22.80
CA ASP A 209 -5.67 14.69 24.05
C ASP A 209 -4.51 13.82 24.59
N TYR A 210 -3.39 13.72 23.85
CA TYR A 210 -2.30 12.81 24.20
C TYR A 210 -0.98 13.54 24.42
N LYS A 211 -0.33 13.21 25.54
CA LYS A 211 1.02 13.65 25.88
C LYS A 211 1.83 12.47 26.39
N ASP A 212 3.08 12.35 25.92
CA ASP A 212 4.04 11.31 26.34
C ASP A 212 3.40 9.90 26.41
N SER A 213 2.61 9.56 25.37
CA SER A 213 1.73 8.38 25.40
C SER A 213 2.17 7.26 24.47
N PHE A 214 2.79 7.55 23.34
CA PHE A 214 3.11 6.58 22.29
C PHE A 214 4.62 6.38 22.15
N ASP A 215 5.00 5.15 21.86
CA ASP A 215 6.39 4.79 21.56
C ASP A 215 6.72 5.04 20.09
N VAL A 216 5.77 4.71 19.21
CA VAL A 216 5.87 4.95 17.76
C VAL A 216 4.55 5.54 17.26
N ILE A 217 4.65 6.56 16.39
CA ILE A 217 3.49 7.10 15.68
C ILE A 217 3.79 7.00 14.17
N ILE A 218 2.83 6.46 13.43
CA ILE A 218 2.89 6.30 11.98
C ILE A 218 1.80 7.17 11.37
N THR A 219 2.18 8.11 10.49
CA THR A 219 1.21 8.88 9.71
C THR A 219 1.14 8.26 8.31
N ASP A 220 0.05 7.58 8.05
CA ASP A 220 -0.28 6.93 6.79
C ASP A 220 -1.49 7.64 6.17
N SER A 221 -1.22 8.83 5.63
CA SER A 221 -2.23 9.72 5.03
C SER A 221 -2.16 9.70 3.51
N SER A 222 -3.21 10.16 2.87
CA SER A 222 -3.16 10.58 1.46
C SER A 222 -2.19 11.75 1.26
N ASP A 223 -1.97 12.12 -0.01
CA ASP A 223 -1.11 13.23 -0.40
C ASP A 223 -1.50 14.56 0.27
N PRO A 224 -0.59 15.57 0.31
CA PRO A 224 -0.79 16.84 1.01
C PRO A 224 -1.80 17.76 0.31
N GLU A 225 -2.98 17.24 0.02
CA GLU A 225 -4.11 17.94 -0.56
C GLU A 225 -5.39 17.77 0.30
N GLY A 226 -6.28 18.75 0.25
CA GLY A 226 -7.57 18.68 0.93
C GLY A 226 -7.44 18.40 2.44
N PRO A 227 -8.13 17.37 2.97
CA PRO A 227 -8.11 17.08 4.42
C PRO A 227 -6.74 16.76 4.99
N ALA A 228 -5.82 16.24 4.17
CA ALA A 228 -4.48 15.83 4.62
C ALA A 228 -3.45 16.96 4.65
N GLU A 229 -3.72 18.13 4.03
CA GLU A 229 -2.74 19.22 3.92
C GLU A 229 -2.15 19.65 5.28
N SER A 230 -2.95 19.69 6.33
CA SER A 230 -2.51 20.08 7.68
C SER A 230 -1.51 19.11 8.31
N LEU A 231 -1.52 17.83 7.89
CA LEU A 231 -0.62 16.79 8.40
C LEU A 231 0.84 16.93 7.92
N PHE A 232 1.10 17.86 7.01
CA PHE A 232 2.45 18.15 6.48
C PHE A 232 3.05 19.45 7.05
N GLN A 233 2.34 20.11 7.97
CA GLN A 233 2.74 21.39 8.53
C GLN A 233 3.39 21.25 9.92
N LYS A 234 4.25 22.21 10.28
CA LYS A 234 4.97 22.21 11.55
C LYS A 234 4.08 22.00 12.80
N PRO A 235 2.89 22.62 12.95
CA PRO A 235 2.04 22.39 14.11
C PRO A 235 1.65 20.92 14.32
N TYR A 236 1.46 20.17 13.24
CA TYR A 236 1.21 18.74 13.33
C TYR A 236 2.42 17.97 13.91
N PHE A 237 3.63 18.27 13.45
CA PHE A 237 4.85 17.64 13.99
C PHE A 237 5.10 18.03 15.46
N GLU A 238 4.70 19.21 15.90
CA GLU A 238 4.74 19.62 17.30
C GLU A 238 3.78 18.77 18.15
N LEU A 239 2.57 18.49 17.66
CA LEU A 239 1.63 17.57 18.32
C LEU A 239 2.18 16.14 18.38
N LEU A 240 2.71 15.61 17.27
CA LEU A 240 3.34 14.30 17.25
C LEU A 240 4.48 14.20 18.26
N HIS A 241 5.35 15.21 18.31
CA HIS A 241 6.42 15.28 19.29
C HIS A 241 5.90 15.29 20.73
N GLY A 242 4.83 16.06 21.00
CA GLY A 242 4.22 16.10 22.33
C GLY A 242 3.56 14.80 22.75
N ALA A 243 2.95 14.07 21.80
CA ALA A 243 2.28 12.79 22.05
C ALA A 243 3.26 11.61 22.22
N LEU A 244 4.49 11.73 21.69
CA LEU A 244 5.52 10.71 21.83
C LEU A 244 6.16 10.72 23.23
N ARG A 245 6.42 9.52 23.75
CA ARG A 245 7.30 9.29 24.89
C ARG A 245 8.75 9.69 24.58
N GLU A 246 9.58 9.77 25.62
CA GLU A 246 11.01 9.97 25.46
C GLU A 246 11.63 8.84 24.60
N GLY A 247 12.49 9.20 23.64
CA GLY A 247 13.05 8.26 22.68
C GLY A 247 12.07 7.75 21.63
N GLY A 248 10.83 8.28 21.60
CA GLY A 248 9.80 7.88 20.65
C GLY A 248 10.14 8.26 19.21
N ILE A 249 9.53 7.54 18.27
CA ILE A 249 9.82 7.63 16.84
C ILE A 249 8.53 7.91 16.05
N ILE A 250 8.63 8.77 15.03
CA ILE A 250 7.60 8.85 13.99
C ILE A 250 8.13 8.31 12.67
N THR A 251 7.22 7.69 11.92
CA THR A 251 7.37 7.45 10.48
C THR A 251 6.17 8.10 9.79
N THR A 252 6.41 8.95 8.82
CA THR A 252 5.33 9.58 8.07
C THR A 252 5.52 9.33 6.57
N GLN A 253 4.43 9.00 5.89
CA GLN A 253 4.33 9.19 4.45
C GLN A 253 4.53 10.69 4.25
N GLY A 254 5.66 11.08 3.97
CA GLY A 254 6.01 12.48 4.13
C GLY A 254 6.48 13.11 2.88
N SER A 255 6.32 12.47 1.80
CA SER A 255 6.57 13.08 0.52
C SER A 255 6.90 12.05 -0.53
N GLU A 256 6.38 12.30 -1.62
CA GLU A 256 6.65 11.78 -2.92
C GLU A 256 8.14 11.45 -3.15
N ASN A 257 8.42 10.85 -4.22
CA ASN A 257 9.80 10.51 -4.57
C ASN A 257 10.60 11.74 -5.03
N PRO A 258 11.94 11.67 -4.94
CA PRO A 258 12.83 12.78 -5.28
C PRO A 258 12.77 13.24 -6.75
N TRP A 259 12.28 12.40 -7.67
CA TRP A 259 12.18 12.74 -9.07
C TRP A 259 11.08 13.77 -9.35
N LEU A 260 10.01 13.74 -8.57
CA LEU A 260 8.84 14.59 -8.78
C LEU A 260 8.83 15.79 -7.82
N HIS A 261 9.13 15.57 -6.54
CA HIS A 261 8.84 16.56 -5.50
C HIS A 261 10.03 16.91 -4.61
N MET A 262 11.25 16.97 -5.16
CA MET A 262 12.47 17.22 -4.39
C MET A 262 12.38 18.47 -3.50
N LYS A 263 11.76 19.56 -4.00
CA LYS A 263 11.58 20.78 -3.21
C LYS A 263 10.70 20.55 -1.98
N MET A 264 9.59 19.85 -2.17
CA MET A 264 8.65 19.50 -1.09
C MET A 264 9.36 18.68 0.01
N ILE A 265 10.16 17.68 -0.39
CA ILE A 265 10.94 16.84 0.54
C ILE A 265 11.95 17.70 1.34
N VAL A 266 12.62 18.64 0.69
CA VAL A 266 13.57 19.55 1.35
C VAL A 266 12.84 20.43 2.37
N ASP A 267 11.70 21.00 1.99
CA ASP A 267 10.95 21.91 2.86
C ASP A 267 10.35 21.15 4.04
N LEU A 268 9.82 19.93 3.80
CA LEU A 268 9.35 19.04 4.86
C LEU A 268 10.49 18.68 5.83
N LYS A 269 11.64 18.23 5.32
CA LYS A 269 12.79 17.88 6.18
C LYS A 269 13.22 19.06 7.05
N LYS A 270 13.22 20.29 6.52
CA LYS A 270 13.52 21.51 7.32
C LYS A 270 12.46 21.73 8.40
N SER A 271 11.20 21.60 8.08
CA SER A 271 10.09 21.74 9.03
C SER A 271 10.21 20.73 10.15
N VAL A 272 10.40 19.46 9.83
CA VAL A 272 10.51 18.38 10.82
C VAL A 272 11.76 18.52 11.70
N LYS A 273 12.91 18.90 11.11
CA LYS A 273 14.15 19.16 11.86
C LYS A 273 14.05 20.32 12.85
N SER A 274 13.11 21.22 12.66
CA SER A 274 12.86 22.29 13.65
C SER A 274 12.15 21.78 14.92
N VAL A 275 11.64 20.53 14.89
CA VAL A 275 10.90 19.90 15.99
C VAL A 275 11.65 18.68 16.53
N PHE A 276 12.22 17.86 15.65
CA PHE A 276 12.92 16.64 16.02
C PHE A 276 14.43 16.76 15.82
N PRO A 277 15.26 16.33 16.79
CA PRO A 277 16.71 16.36 16.63
C PRO A 277 17.21 15.37 15.56
N VAL A 278 16.50 14.27 15.34
CA VAL A 278 16.78 13.30 14.27
C VAL A 278 15.63 13.32 13.28
N ALA A 279 15.95 13.51 11.98
CA ALA A 279 15.00 13.43 10.88
C ALA A 279 15.74 12.96 9.62
N GLU A 280 15.44 11.74 9.19
CA GLU A 280 16.07 11.11 8.04
C GLU A 280 15.01 10.74 6.99
N TYR A 281 15.37 10.96 5.72
CA TYR A 281 14.53 10.59 4.60
C TYR A 281 14.94 9.21 4.07
N GLY A 282 14.01 8.27 4.08
CA GLY A 282 14.15 6.97 3.45
C GLY A 282 13.14 6.82 2.31
N TRP A 283 13.32 5.83 1.44
CA TRP A 283 12.42 5.56 0.33
C TRP A 283 12.25 4.07 0.06
N THR A 284 11.18 3.75 -0.65
CA THR A 284 10.91 2.39 -1.11
C THR A 284 10.40 2.38 -2.54
N THR A 285 10.44 1.22 -3.18
CA THR A 285 9.81 0.98 -4.48
C THR A 285 8.39 0.47 -4.27
N ILE A 286 7.44 1.08 -4.94
CA ILE A 286 6.07 0.62 -5.06
C ILE A 286 5.59 0.85 -6.51
N PRO A 287 5.40 -0.22 -7.30
CA PRO A 287 5.18 -0.13 -8.74
C PRO A 287 4.00 0.73 -9.19
N THR A 288 2.92 0.78 -8.40
CA THR A 288 1.70 1.52 -8.77
C THR A 288 1.69 2.97 -8.33
N TYR A 289 2.69 3.44 -7.59
CA TYR A 289 2.79 4.85 -7.23
C TYR A 289 3.55 5.65 -8.29
N PRO A 290 3.39 6.98 -8.33
CA PRO A 290 4.07 7.82 -9.31
C PRO A 290 5.58 7.59 -9.34
N ALA A 291 6.14 7.41 -10.54
CA ALA A 291 7.54 7.03 -10.78
C ALA A 291 8.00 5.73 -10.04
N GLY A 292 7.08 4.90 -9.55
CA GLY A 292 7.39 3.61 -8.89
C GLY A 292 8.05 3.73 -7.53
N GLN A 293 7.95 4.86 -6.85
CA GLN A 293 8.65 5.13 -5.59
C GLN A 293 7.81 6.00 -4.66
N ILE A 294 8.05 5.84 -3.35
CA ILE A 294 7.57 6.76 -2.32
C ILE A 294 8.61 6.93 -1.23
N GLY A 295 8.58 8.08 -0.55
CA GLY A 295 9.48 8.38 0.54
C GLY A 295 8.81 8.45 1.89
N PHE A 296 9.64 8.31 2.92
CA PHE A 296 9.25 8.40 4.32
C PHE A 296 10.17 9.34 5.07
N MET A 297 9.60 10.13 5.98
CA MET A 297 10.39 10.85 6.96
C MET A 297 10.36 10.07 8.27
N VAL A 298 11.54 9.64 8.74
CA VAL A 298 11.70 8.90 10.00
C VAL A 298 12.39 9.82 11.00
N CYS A 299 11.72 10.13 12.11
CA CYS A 299 12.20 11.09 13.09
C CYS A 299 12.20 10.50 14.49
N CYS A 300 13.17 10.93 15.33
CA CYS A 300 13.29 10.48 16.71
C CYS A 300 13.49 11.66 17.66
N LYS A 301 12.90 11.57 18.86
CA LYS A 301 13.12 12.53 19.97
C LYS A 301 14.53 12.42 20.58
N ASP A 302 15.16 11.25 20.49
CA ASP A 302 16.51 11.01 21.01
C ASP A 302 17.57 11.37 19.96
N ALA A 303 18.34 12.42 20.24
CA ALA A 303 19.40 12.92 19.36
C ALA A 303 20.54 11.90 19.11
N SER A 304 20.71 10.90 19.96
CA SER A 304 21.73 9.86 19.84
C SER A 304 21.30 8.69 18.93
N ARG A 305 20.03 8.64 18.51
CA ARG A 305 19.46 7.56 17.75
C ARG A 305 19.83 7.63 16.26
N ASP A 306 20.40 6.56 15.72
CA ASP A 306 20.53 6.38 14.27
C ASP A 306 19.35 5.55 13.74
N VAL A 307 18.32 6.23 13.26
CA VAL A 307 17.11 5.58 12.72
C VAL A 307 17.34 4.87 11.38
N ARG A 308 18.52 5.06 10.76
CA ARG A 308 18.88 4.39 9.49
C ARG A 308 19.31 2.93 9.70
N LYS A 309 19.42 2.51 10.95
CA LYS A 309 19.80 1.14 11.30
C LYS A 309 18.75 0.53 12.21
N PRO A 310 18.31 -0.69 11.91
CA PRO A 310 17.41 -1.38 12.82
C PRO A 310 18.13 -1.67 14.14
N LEU A 311 17.55 -1.23 15.25
CA LEU A 311 18.08 -1.48 16.59
C LEU A 311 17.81 -2.93 17.02
N ARG A 312 16.63 -3.45 16.64
CA ARG A 312 16.24 -4.84 16.84
C ARG A 312 16.39 -5.58 15.51
N LYS A 313 17.15 -6.68 15.52
CA LYS A 313 17.38 -7.50 14.33
C LYS A 313 16.73 -8.86 14.53
N LEU A 314 16.05 -9.32 13.53
CA LEU A 314 15.54 -10.68 13.43
C LEU A 314 16.56 -11.57 12.73
N SER A 315 16.46 -12.88 12.91
CA SER A 315 17.20 -13.82 12.06
C SER A 315 16.61 -13.81 10.65
N GLU A 316 17.39 -14.22 9.65
CA GLU A 316 16.94 -14.32 8.26
C GLU A 316 15.69 -15.23 8.15
N GLU A 317 15.64 -16.34 8.89
CA GLU A 317 14.46 -17.22 8.95
C GLU A 317 13.21 -16.51 9.51
N GLN A 318 13.38 -15.63 10.51
CA GLN A 318 12.28 -14.84 11.05
C GLN A 318 11.83 -13.76 10.05
N GLU A 319 12.76 -13.08 9.39
CA GLU A 319 12.44 -12.11 8.34
C GLU A 319 11.66 -12.79 7.20
N ASP A 320 12.13 -13.92 6.67
CA ASP A 320 11.47 -14.71 5.61
C ASP A 320 10.05 -15.15 5.97
N LYS A 321 9.83 -15.47 7.23
CA LYS A 321 8.51 -15.88 7.73
C LYS A 321 7.53 -14.71 7.84
N LEU A 322 8.01 -13.54 8.25
CA LEU A 322 7.16 -12.40 8.63
C LEU A 322 6.93 -11.40 7.49
N PHE A 323 7.91 -11.23 6.60
CA PHE A 323 7.94 -10.15 5.64
C PHE A 323 8.09 -10.64 4.20
N LYS A 324 7.54 -9.85 3.28
CA LYS A 324 7.71 -10.06 1.83
C LYS A 324 8.74 -9.09 1.24
N TYR A 325 8.88 -7.93 1.84
CA TYR A 325 9.72 -6.83 1.34
C TYR A 325 10.77 -6.38 2.34
N TYR A 326 10.37 -6.14 3.58
CA TYR A 326 11.27 -5.64 4.62
C TYR A 326 12.32 -6.69 5.01
N SER A 327 13.54 -6.21 5.18
CA SER A 327 14.61 -6.91 5.90
C SER A 327 15.52 -5.88 6.55
N SER A 328 16.35 -6.29 7.48
CA SER A 328 17.37 -5.41 8.09
C SER A 328 18.28 -4.78 7.03
N LYS A 329 18.55 -5.49 5.94
CA LYS A 329 19.35 -4.96 4.81
C LYS A 329 18.57 -3.91 4.00
N VAL A 330 17.31 -4.15 3.74
CA VAL A 330 16.43 -3.20 3.03
C VAL A 330 16.20 -1.95 3.87
N HIS A 331 16.07 -2.10 5.20
CA HIS A 331 16.00 -0.96 6.12
C HIS A 331 17.18 -0.01 5.95
N GLU A 332 18.40 -0.55 6.00
CA GLU A 332 19.63 0.28 5.86
C GLU A 332 19.73 0.86 4.43
N ALA A 333 19.36 0.08 3.40
CA ALA A 333 19.39 0.50 2.01
C ALA A 333 18.38 1.61 1.69
N ALA A 334 17.24 1.66 2.39
CA ALA A 334 16.22 2.68 2.20
C ALA A 334 16.73 4.11 2.37
N PHE A 335 17.80 4.31 3.14
CA PHE A 335 18.42 5.62 3.37
C PHE A 335 19.58 5.92 2.43
N VAL A 336 19.90 5.02 1.49
CA VAL A 336 20.89 5.25 0.44
C VAL A 336 20.21 5.99 -0.72
N LEU A 337 20.50 7.29 -0.83
CA LEU A 337 19.83 8.17 -1.78
C LEU A 337 20.65 8.35 -3.07
N PRO A 338 19.96 8.56 -4.20
CA PRO A 338 20.60 9.07 -5.41
C PRO A 338 21.37 10.35 -5.12
N LYS A 339 22.50 10.56 -5.80
CA LYS A 339 23.45 11.65 -5.47
C LYS A 339 22.82 13.04 -5.49
N PHE A 340 21.88 13.30 -6.39
CA PHE A 340 21.18 14.58 -6.47
C PHE A 340 20.28 14.81 -5.23
N ALA A 341 19.57 13.77 -4.77
CA ALA A 341 18.73 13.85 -3.59
C ALA A 341 19.57 13.98 -2.30
N GLU A 342 20.63 13.17 -2.17
CA GLU A 342 21.59 13.30 -1.06
C GLU A 342 22.13 14.74 -0.95
N LYS A 343 22.50 15.35 -2.09
CA LYS A 343 23.03 16.72 -2.12
C LYS A 343 21.99 17.75 -1.68
N ALA A 344 20.73 17.56 -2.09
CA ALA A 344 19.64 18.48 -1.77
C ALA A 344 19.19 18.39 -0.30
N LEU A 345 19.37 17.21 0.34
CA LEU A 345 18.93 16.94 1.70
C LEU A 345 20.02 17.05 2.78
N ARG A 346 21.22 17.49 2.43
CA ARG A 346 22.29 17.86 3.37
C ARG A 346 21.97 19.16 4.16
#